data_8b2e158a37628ff69faf7fca58c0ebcb
#
_entry.id   8b2e158a37628ff69faf7fca58c0ebcb
#
_cell.length_a   1.000
_cell.length_b   1.000
_cell.length_c   1.000
_cell.angle_alpha   90.00
_cell.angle_beta   90.00
_cell.angle_gamma   90.00
#
_symmetry.space_group_name_H-M   'P 1'
#
loop_
_entity.id
_entity.type
_entity.pdbx_description
1 polymer ?
#
loop_
_entity_poly.entity_id
_entity_poly.type
_entity_poly.pdbx_seq_one_letter_code
_entity_poly.pdbx_strand_id
1 'polypeptide(L)'
;MSGLFNKLKVAFALMACSATFAVTAQDKLVVGVDTAFVPFEFKQGDKYVGFDIDLWNAIAKKMNVSYELRPMDFGGLIPGLQSRNLDVAMAGITITEPRKQVVDFSDGYYNADLLIAVKSSNTSITKFSDLVGKKVGLKQGTAAASFMKGKYKADYVEFPNIDNAYLDLQAGNLDAVVHDSPNVLYYVKTAGDGKIKAVGENDSILPQQYGFAMQKNSSLTPKINAALQALRADGTYSKICVKWFAKQPK
;
A
#
# COMPACT_ATOMS: atom_id res chain seq x y z
N MET A 1 95.34 12.36 -1.24
CA MET A 1 94.72 13.44 -2.01
C MET A 1 93.34 13.01 -2.34
N SER A 2 92.45 13.64 -1.67
CA SER A 2 91.01 13.88 -1.82
C SER A 2 90.19 12.83 -2.59
N GLY A 3 89.50 11.99 -1.81
CA GLY A 3 88.38 11.14 -2.28
C GLY A 3 87.05 11.75 -1.85
N LEU A 4 86.21 11.99 -2.83
CA LEU A 4 84.94 12.65 -2.67
C LEU A 4 83.87 11.55 -2.35
N PHE A 5 83.32 11.56 -1.12
CA PHE A 5 82.24 10.68 -0.71
C PHE A 5 80.93 11.26 -1.23
N ASN A 6 80.35 10.57 -2.20
CA ASN A 6 79.03 10.87 -2.73
C ASN A 6 77.96 10.20 -1.85
N LYS A 7 77.22 10.99 -1.07
CA LYS A 7 76.08 10.53 -0.28
C LYS A 7 74.85 10.38 -1.14
N LEU A 8 74.49 9.16 -1.51
CA LEU A 8 73.24 8.84 -2.19
C LEU A 8 72.10 8.89 -1.16
N LYS A 9 71.27 9.91 -1.21
CA LYS A 9 70.05 9.97 -0.42
C LYS A 9 68.95 9.24 -1.16
N VAL A 10 68.59 8.05 -0.66
CA VAL A 10 67.38 7.32 -1.12
C VAL A 10 66.15 7.99 -0.50
N ALA A 11 65.40 8.73 -1.30
CA ALA A 11 64.09 9.27 -0.91
C ALA A 11 63.03 8.15 -1.08
N PHE A 12 62.56 7.58 0.04
CA PHE A 12 61.44 6.65 0.06
C PHE A 12 60.15 7.48 -0.05
N ALA A 13 59.58 7.57 -1.24
CA ALA A 13 58.27 8.16 -1.47
C ALA A 13 57.20 7.19 -0.97
N LEU A 14 56.65 7.42 0.22
CA LEU A 14 55.41 6.78 0.68
C LEU A 14 54.26 7.28 -0.17
N MET A 15 53.90 6.50 -1.16
CA MET A 15 52.68 6.69 -1.95
C MET A 15 51.49 6.20 -1.11
N ALA A 16 50.91 7.09 -0.29
CA ALA A 16 49.66 6.82 0.43
C ALA A 16 48.55 6.69 -0.60
N CYS A 17 48.20 5.43 -0.92
CA CYS A 17 47.05 5.10 -1.75
C CYS A 17 45.77 5.41 -0.95
N SER A 18 45.29 6.66 -1.03
CA SER A 18 43.99 7.06 -0.48
C SER A 18 42.91 6.38 -1.32
N ALA A 19 42.51 5.19 -0.90
CA ALA A 19 41.31 4.57 -1.43
C ALA A 19 40.08 5.42 -1.01
N THR A 20 39.74 6.37 -1.85
CA THR A 20 38.44 7.06 -1.75
C THR A 20 37.35 6.02 -2.01
N PHE A 21 36.78 5.49 -0.93
CA PHE A 21 35.52 4.79 -1.02
C PHE A 21 34.49 5.84 -1.51
N ALA A 22 34.21 5.80 -2.81
CA ALA A 22 33.04 6.48 -3.34
C ALA A 22 31.82 5.81 -2.67
N VAL A 23 31.30 6.46 -1.64
CA VAL A 23 29.97 6.15 -1.14
C VAL A 23 29.03 6.53 -2.28
N THR A 24 28.70 5.55 -3.13
CA THR A 24 27.62 5.72 -4.09
C THR A 24 26.39 5.97 -3.24
N ALA A 25 25.87 7.19 -3.27
CA ALA A 25 24.54 7.48 -2.74
C ALA A 25 23.60 6.47 -3.41
N GLN A 26 23.13 5.52 -2.64
CA GLN A 26 22.13 4.57 -3.15
C GLN A 26 20.90 5.41 -3.49
N ASP A 27 20.49 5.40 -4.76
CA ASP A 27 19.31 6.13 -5.21
C ASP A 27 18.14 5.75 -4.33
N LYS A 28 17.39 6.75 -3.88
CA LYS A 28 16.20 6.53 -3.06
C LYS A 28 15.16 5.80 -3.86
N LEU A 29 14.55 4.75 -3.30
CA LEU A 29 13.40 4.12 -3.92
C LEU A 29 12.22 5.10 -3.97
N VAL A 30 11.57 5.16 -5.10
CA VAL A 30 10.34 5.95 -5.29
C VAL A 30 9.15 5.06 -4.99
N VAL A 31 8.45 5.35 -3.88
CA VAL A 31 7.34 4.54 -3.39
C VAL A 31 6.01 5.27 -3.62
N GLY A 32 5.23 4.80 -4.58
CA GLY A 32 3.87 5.28 -4.81
C GLY A 32 2.93 4.90 -3.66
N VAL A 33 2.13 5.85 -3.21
CA VAL A 33 1.18 5.66 -2.11
C VAL A 33 -0.15 6.34 -2.43
N ASP A 34 -1.26 5.68 -2.10
CA ASP A 34 -2.58 6.31 -2.16
C ASP A 34 -2.72 7.39 -1.08
N THR A 35 -3.53 8.38 -1.33
CA THR A 35 -3.65 9.56 -0.46
C THR A 35 -4.69 9.39 0.65
N ALA A 36 -5.61 8.42 0.50
CA ALA A 36 -6.71 8.23 1.44
C ALA A 36 -7.25 6.80 1.42
N PHE A 37 -6.61 5.94 2.21
CA PHE A 37 -7.07 4.56 2.46
C PHE A 37 -6.89 4.20 3.93
N VAL A 38 -7.71 4.78 4.80
CA VAL A 38 -7.67 4.52 6.26
C VAL A 38 -8.08 3.07 6.55
N PRO A 39 -7.38 2.38 7.45
CA PRO A 39 -6.24 2.78 8.28
C PRO A 39 -4.87 2.41 7.69
N PHE A 40 -4.75 2.12 6.39
CA PHE A 40 -3.53 1.63 5.76
C PHE A 40 -2.55 2.77 5.42
N GLU A 41 -3.01 3.79 4.70
CA GLU A 41 -2.25 5.00 4.40
C GLU A 41 -3.18 6.20 4.28
N PHE A 42 -2.85 7.26 4.98
CA PHE A 42 -3.61 8.50 4.96
C PHE A 42 -2.77 9.65 5.49
N LYS A 43 -3.19 10.86 5.17
CA LYS A 43 -2.50 12.07 5.62
C LYS A 43 -3.01 12.48 7.01
N GLN A 44 -2.09 12.69 7.96
CA GLN A 44 -2.36 13.24 9.29
C GLN A 44 -1.44 14.46 9.50
N GLY A 45 -2.01 15.66 9.45
CA GLY A 45 -1.21 16.88 9.35
C GLY A 45 -0.37 16.85 8.06
N ASP A 46 0.93 17.06 8.18
CA ASP A 46 1.86 17.05 7.03
C ASP A 46 2.50 15.68 6.74
N LYS A 47 2.11 14.63 7.48
CA LYS A 47 2.72 13.30 7.38
C LYS A 47 1.75 12.27 6.86
N TYR A 48 2.26 11.32 6.09
CA TYR A 48 1.56 10.07 5.82
C TYR A 48 1.78 9.10 6.98
N VAL A 49 0.69 8.50 7.42
CA VAL A 49 0.65 7.51 8.51
C VAL A 49 -0.26 6.36 8.09
N GLY A 50 -0.20 5.24 8.80
CA GLY A 50 -1.05 4.10 8.54
C GLY A 50 -0.31 2.79 8.70
N PHE A 51 -1.04 1.69 8.57
CA PHE A 51 -0.49 0.36 8.67
C PHE A 51 0.57 0.10 7.58
N ASP A 52 0.26 0.44 6.33
CA ASP A 52 1.18 0.25 5.19
C ASP A 52 2.43 1.13 5.36
N ILE A 53 2.28 2.36 5.84
CA ILE A 53 3.39 3.26 6.12
C ILE A 53 4.33 2.68 7.19
N ASP A 54 3.77 2.19 8.31
CA ASP A 54 4.57 1.60 9.38
C ASP A 54 5.26 0.30 8.93
N LEU A 55 4.55 -0.55 8.16
CA LEU A 55 5.09 -1.79 7.65
C LEU A 55 6.20 -1.54 6.64
N TRP A 56 6.01 -0.60 5.71
CA TRP A 56 7.04 -0.22 4.75
C TRP A 56 8.28 0.38 5.42
N ASN A 57 8.10 1.25 6.41
CA ASN A 57 9.20 1.78 7.22
C ASN A 57 10.06 0.66 7.82
N ALA A 58 9.40 -0.38 8.38
CA ALA A 58 10.10 -1.52 8.96
C ALA A 58 10.82 -2.36 7.88
N ILE A 59 10.20 -2.56 6.71
CA ILE A 59 10.81 -3.26 5.56
C ILE A 59 12.04 -2.49 5.06
N ALA A 60 11.90 -1.19 4.78
CA ALA A 60 12.98 -0.36 4.27
C ALA A 60 14.18 -0.34 5.24
N LYS A 61 13.90 -0.30 6.55
CA LYS A 61 14.94 -0.41 7.59
C LYS A 61 15.64 -1.77 7.56
N LYS A 62 14.90 -2.89 7.42
CA LYS A 62 15.48 -4.24 7.30
C LYS A 62 16.32 -4.40 6.05
N MET A 63 15.92 -3.78 4.94
CA MET A 63 16.63 -3.81 3.67
C MET A 63 17.80 -2.81 3.62
N ASN A 64 17.93 -1.93 4.62
CA ASN A 64 18.90 -0.82 4.64
C ASN A 64 18.81 0.06 3.38
N VAL A 65 17.59 0.44 2.98
CA VAL A 65 17.33 1.32 1.83
C VAL A 65 16.64 2.61 2.27
N SER A 66 16.97 3.70 1.59
CA SER A 66 16.24 4.97 1.70
C SER A 66 15.14 5.02 0.65
N TYR A 67 14.08 5.78 0.92
CA TYR A 67 12.99 5.95 -0.01
C TYR A 67 12.33 7.33 0.12
N GLU A 68 11.55 7.69 -0.88
CA GLU A 68 10.63 8.82 -0.84
C GLU A 68 9.22 8.37 -1.19
N LEU A 69 8.23 8.95 -0.53
CA LEU A 69 6.82 8.70 -0.85
C LEU A 69 6.41 9.61 -2.01
N ARG A 70 5.70 9.02 -2.98
CA ARG A 70 5.05 9.73 -4.08
C ARG A 70 3.54 9.53 -4.02
N PRO A 71 2.81 10.45 -3.36
CA PRO A 71 1.35 10.37 -3.26
C PRO A 71 0.68 10.55 -4.61
N MET A 72 -0.32 9.72 -4.89
CA MET A 72 -1.13 9.80 -6.11
C MET A 72 -2.46 9.06 -5.92
N ASP A 73 -3.38 9.21 -6.86
CA ASP A 73 -4.60 8.42 -6.88
C ASP A 73 -4.29 6.94 -7.13
N PHE A 74 -5.06 6.06 -6.49
CA PHE A 74 -4.87 4.60 -6.58
C PHE A 74 -4.74 4.09 -8.02
N GLY A 75 -5.57 4.61 -8.95
CA GLY A 75 -5.55 4.23 -10.36
C GLY A 75 -4.24 4.54 -11.09
N GLY A 76 -3.40 5.43 -10.54
CA GLY A 76 -2.09 5.80 -11.08
C GLY A 76 -0.95 4.86 -10.68
N LEU A 77 -1.13 4.02 -9.65
CA LEU A 77 -0.04 3.24 -9.06
C LEU A 77 0.51 2.18 -10.02
N ILE A 78 -0.35 1.33 -10.60
CA ILE A 78 0.09 0.29 -11.54
C ILE A 78 0.70 0.90 -12.82
N PRO A 79 0.08 1.90 -13.49
CA PRO A 79 0.71 2.63 -14.59
C PRO A 79 2.06 3.26 -14.20
N GLY A 80 2.19 3.80 -12.99
CA GLY A 80 3.43 4.37 -12.48
C GLY A 80 4.57 3.36 -12.37
N LEU A 81 4.28 2.11 -11.98
CA LEU A 81 5.24 1.01 -11.98
C LEU A 81 5.62 0.59 -13.41
N GLN A 82 4.63 0.48 -14.31
CA GLN A 82 4.86 0.08 -15.70
C GLN A 82 5.72 1.10 -16.46
N SER A 83 5.52 2.39 -16.21
CA SER A 83 6.32 3.48 -16.79
C SER A 83 7.66 3.71 -16.09
N ARG A 84 7.98 2.93 -15.05
CA ARG A 84 9.19 3.07 -14.21
C ARG A 84 9.33 4.40 -13.49
N ASN A 85 8.23 5.11 -13.27
CA ASN A 85 8.18 6.30 -12.43
C ASN A 85 8.11 5.97 -10.93
N LEU A 86 7.78 4.72 -10.61
CA LEU A 86 7.75 4.15 -9.27
C LEU A 86 8.59 2.87 -9.25
N ASP A 87 9.27 2.60 -8.13
CA ASP A 87 9.95 1.33 -7.86
C ASP A 87 9.04 0.36 -7.13
N VAL A 88 8.24 0.88 -6.21
CA VAL A 88 7.27 0.16 -5.38
C VAL A 88 5.97 0.94 -5.31
N ALA A 89 4.85 0.25 -5.18
CA ALA A 89 3.57 0.83 -4.83
C ALA A 89 2.98 0.11 -3.61
N MET A 90 2.47 0.90 -2.66
CA MET A 90 1.76 0.40 -1.48
C MET A 90 0.46 1.18 -1.31
N ALA A 91 -0.65 0.48 -1.22
CA ALA A 91 -1.98 1.08 -1.07
C ALA A 91 -3.04 -0.01 -0.84
N GLY A 92 -2.79 -0.99 0.04
CA GLY A 92 -3.68 -2.14 0.15
C GLY A 92 -3.95 -2.78 -1.21
N ILE A 93 -2.92 -2.93 -2.04
CA ILE A 93 -3.11 -3.37 -3.43
C ILE A 93 -3.43 -4.86 -3.46
N THR A 94 -4.66 -5.20 -3.82
CA THR A 94 -5.08 -6.59 -3.99
C THR A 94 -4.26 -7.29 -5.05
N ILE A 95 -3.68 -8.42 -4.69
CA ILE A 95 -2.98 -9.32 -5.61
C ILE A 95 -4.03 -9.99 -6.51
N THR A 96 -3.98 -9.70 -7.82
CA THR A 96 -4.89 -10.30 -8.81
C THR A 96 -4.11 -10.84 -10.00
N GLU A 97 -4.64 -11.87 -10.67
CA GLU A 97 -3.97 -12.44 -11.85
C GLU A 97 -3.76 -11.40 -12.97
N PRO A 98 -4.73 -10.54 -13.33
CA PRO A 98 -4.47 -9.50 -14.33
C PRO A 98 -3.32 -8.55 -13.95
N ARG A 99 -3.21 -8.17 -12.67
CA ARG A 99 -2.11 -7.30 -12.20
C ARG A 99 -0.76 -8.02 -12.25
N LYS A 100 -0.71 -9.31 -11.89
CA LYS A 100 0.53 -10.11 -11.95
C LYS A 100 1.10 -10.23 -13.37
N GLN A 101 0.29 -10.04 -14.41
CA GLN A 101 0.81 -10.04 -15.78
C GLN A 101 1.75 -8.86 -16.05
N VAL A 102 1.52 -7.72 -15.40
CA VAL A 102 2.19 -6.46 -15.72
C VAL A 102 3.08 -5.91 -14.62
N VAL A 103 2.94 -6.38 -13.38
CA VAL A 103 3.79 -6.04 -12.21
C VAL A 103 4.08 -7.29 -11.39
N ASP A 104 5.11 -7.23 -10.54
CA ASP A 104 5.36 -8.25 -9.53
C ASP A 104 4.73 -7.84 -8.19
N PHE A 105 4.45 -8.83 -7.34
CA PHE A 105 3.96 -8.63 -5.99
C PHE A 105 4.87 -9.28 -4.96
N SER A 106 4.93 -8.68 -3.79
CA SER A 106 5.43 -9.36 -2.59
C SER A 106 4.50 -10.51 -2.18
N ASP A 107 4.94 -11.31 -1.23
CA ASP A 107 4.04 -12.17 -0.45
C ASP A 107 2.93 -11.30 0.15
N GLY A 108 1.73 -11.88 0.27
CA GLY A 108 0.60 -11.19 0.85
C GLY A 108 0.85 -10.80 2.31
N TYR A 109 0.52 -9.57 2.68
CA TYR A 109 0.74 -9.10 4.04
C TYR A 109 -0.54 -8.86 4.83
N TYR A 110 -1.70 -8.75 4.19
CA TYR A 110 -2.98 -8.55 4.85
C TYR A 110 -4.10 -9.23 4.07
N ASN A 111 -5.09 -9.80 4.78
CA ASN A 111 -6.28 -10.40 4.17
C ASN A 111 -7.48 -9.49 4.40
N ALA A 112 -8.25 -9.23 3.36
CA ALA A 112 -9.48 -8.45 3.39
C ALA A 112 -10.59 -9.16 2.62
N ASP A 113 -11.82 -8.76 2.89
CA ASP A 113 -13.02 -9.08 2.12
C ASP A 113 -13.70 -7.79 1.72
N LEU A 114 -14.81 -7.86 1.00
CA LEU A 114 -15.64 -6.71 0.70
C LEU A 114 -16.78 -6.57 1.71
N LEU A 115 -17.16 -5.33 1.99
CA LEU A 115 -18.37 -4.98 2.73
C LEU A 115 -19.16 -3.92 1.99
N ILE A 116 -20.43 -3.83 2.33
CA ILE A 116 -21.34 -2.81 1.86
C ILE A 116 -21.56 -1.81 2.99
N ALA A 117 -21.35 -0.53 2.73
CA ALA A 117 -21.80 0.56 3.59
C ALA A 117 -23.16 1.07 3.10
N VAL A 118 -24.11 1.22 4.00
CA VAL A 118 -25.44 1.78 3.73
C VAL A 118 -25.81 2.78 4.79
N LYS A 119 -26.80 3.65 4.54
CA LYS A 119 -27.37 4.48 5.61
C LYS A 119 -27.90 3.62 6.75
N SER A 120 -27.76 4.05 7.99
CA SER A 120 -28.22 3.31 9.17
C SER A 120 -29.73 3.03 9.12
N SER A 121 -30.51 3.92 8.49
CA SER A 121 -31.94 3.76 8.25
C SER A 121 -32.31 2.77 7.14
N ASN A 122 -31.33 2.35 6.33
CA ASN A 122 -31.58 1.39 5.24
C ASN A 122 -31.88 0.00 5.80
N THR A 123 -32.98 -0.61 5.32
CA THR A 123 -33.40 -1.96 5.68
C THR A 123 -33.52 -2.91 4.49
N SER A 124 -33.35 -2.39 3.27
CA SER A 124 -33.56 -3.12 2.03
C SER A 124 -32.28 -3.73 1.44
N ILE A 125 -31.10 -3.25 1.85
CA ILE A 125 -29.81 -3.78 1.41
C ILE A 125 -29.15 -4.45 2.61
N THR A 126 -28.99 -5.78 2.54
CA THR A 126 -28.38 -6.61 3.59
C THR A 126 -27.26 -7.50 3.06
N LYS A 127 -27.24 -7.74 1.75
CA LYS A 127 -26.28 -8.60 1.05
C LYS A 127 -25.98 -8.05 -0.35
N PHE A 128 -24.95 -8.56 -0.98
CA PHE A 128 -24.49 -8.07 -2.29
C PHE A 128 -25.52 -8.23 -3.42
N SER A 129 -26.35 -9.27 -3.40
CA SER A 129 -27.42 -9.45 -4.40
C SER A 129 -28.50 -8.36 -4.34
N ASP A 130 -28.67 -7.68 -3.21
CA ASP A 130 -29.65 -6.60 -3.05
C ASP A 130 -29.19 -5.30 -3.73
N LEU A 131 -27.95 -5.24 -4.20
CA LEU A 131 -27.39 -4.09 -4.93
C LEU A 131 -27.88 -3.99 -6.39
N VAL A 132 -28.53 -5.03 -6.91
CA VAL A 132 -29.05 -5.00 -8.29
C VAL A 132 -30.03 -3.85 -8.47
N GLY A 133 -29.77 -2.98 -9.48
CA GLY A 133 -30.57 -1.78 -9.77
C GLY A 133 -30.38 -0.64 -8.78
N LYS A 134 -29.45 -0.74 -7.82
CA LYS A 134 -29.12 0.32 -6.87
C LYS A 134 -28.00 1.23 -7.40
N LYS A 135 -27.93 2.43 -6.89
CA LYS A 135 -26.84 3.37 -7.17
C LYS A 135 -25.72 3.16 -6.18
N VAL A 136 -24.59 2.63 -6.67
CA VAL A 136 -23.51 2.10 -5.82
C VAL A 136 -22.21 2.86 -6.08
N GLY A 137 -21.63 3.41 -5.01
CA GLY A 137 -20.31 4.06 -5.04
C GLY A 137 -19.19 3.03 -4.96
N LEU A 138 -18.15 3.20 -5.78
CA LEU A 138 -16.94 2.37 -5.82
C LEU A 138 -15.70 3.27 -5.90
N LYS A 139 -14.56 2.78 -5.44
CA LYS A 139 -13.27 3.44 -5.68
C LYS A 139 -12.71 3.01 -7.03
N GLN A 140 -12.35 3.99 -7.85
CA GLN A 140 -11.81 3.78 -9.19
C GLN A 140 -10.54 2.93 -9.19
N GLY A 141 -10.44 2.00 -10.16
CA GLY A 141 -9.24 1.19 -10.39
C GLY A 141 -9.02 0.05 -9.38
N THR A 142 -9.93 -0.15 -8.41
CA THR A 142 -9.81 -1.22 -7.41
C THR A 142 -10.25 -2.58 -7.95
N ALA A 143 -9.77 -3.66 -7.30
CA ALA A 143 -10.26 -5.01 -7.58
C ALA A 143 -11.75 -5.15 -7.23
N ALA A 144 -12.20 -4.47 -6.16
CA ALA A 144 -13.59 -4.38 -5.76
C ALA A 144 -14.47 -3.81 -6.89
N ALA A 145 -14.06 -2.67 -7.49
CA ALA A 145 -14.80 -2.08 -8.60
C ALA A 145 -14.91 -3.01 -9.81
N SER A 146 -13.81 -3.66 -10.19
CA SER A 146 -13.81 -4.62 -11.29
C SER A 146 -14.72 -5.81 -11.02
N PHE A 147 -14.64 -6.38 -9.81
CA PHE A 147 -15.47 -7.50 -9.39
C PHE A 147 -16.96 -7.16 -9.38
N MET A 148 -17.32 -6.02 -8.76
CA MET A 148 -18.72 -5.59 -8.67
C MET A 148 -19.33 -5.37 -10.04
N LYS A 149 -18.65 -4.65 -10.94
CA LYS A 149 -19.11 -4.41 -12.31
C LYS A 149 -19.24 -5.69 -13.15
N GLY A 150 -18.39 -6.68 -12.89
CA GLY A 150 -18.45 -7.97 -13.59
C GLY A 150 -19.54 -8.91 -13.08
N LYS A 151 -19.96 -8.78 -11.81
CA LYS A 151 -20.85 -9.75 -11.17
C LYS A 151 -22.28 -9.27 -10.96
N TYR A 152 -22.49 -7.99 -10.67
CA TYR A 152 -23.80 -7.44 -10.33
C TYR A 152 -24.20 -6.30 -11.29
N LYS A 153 -25.48 -6.23 -11.63
CA LYS A 153 -26.02 -5.14 -12.47
C LYS A 153 -26.56 -4.04 -11.56
N ALA A 154 -25.74 -3.01 -11.32
CA ALA A 154 -26.10 -1.83 -10.54
C ALA A 154 -25.72 -0.55 -11.32
N ASP A 155 -26.20 0.61 -10.87
CA ASP A 155 -25.77 1.92 -11.37
C ASP A 155 -24.52 2.34 -10.59
N TYR A 156 -23.35 2.19 -11.20
CA TYR A 156 -22.07 2.43 -10.54
C TYR A 156 -21.56 3.85 -10.74
N VAL A 157 -21.22 4.50 -9.62
CA VAL A 157 -20.50 5.78 -9.59
C VAL A 157 -19.11 5.54 -9.04
N GLU A 158 -18.09 5.84 -9.84
CA GLU A 158 -16.68 5.64 -9.43
C GLU A 158 -16.06 6.95 -8.94
N PHE A 159 -15.37 6.86 -7.81
CA PHE A 159 -14.69 7.98 -7.15
C PHE A 159 -13.18 7.73 -7.09
N PRO A 160 -12.35 8.75 -7.39
CA PRO A 160 -10.90 8.64 -7.14
C PRO A 160 -10.59 8.37 -5.66
N ASN A 161 -11.32 9.05 -4.76
CA ASN A 161 -11.20 8.87 -3.32
C ASN A 161 -12.50 8.31 -2.73
N ILE A 162 -12.40 7.22 -1.97
CA ILE A 162 -13.56 6.53 -1.39
C ILE A 162 -14.32 7.37 -0.34
N ASP A 163 -13.62 8.30 0.33
CA ASP A 163 -14.27 9.17 1.32
C ASP A 163 -15.37 10.03 0.69
N ASN A 164 -15.20 10.44 -0.59
CA ASN A 164 -16.23 11.17 -1.34
C ASN A 164 -17.47 10.29 -1.59
N ALA A 165 -17.29 8.98 -1.83
CA ALA A 165 -18.42 8.06 -1.96
C ALA A 165 -19.19 7.92 -0.65
N TYR A 166 -18.49 7.87 0.50
CA TYR A 166 -19.17 7.85 1.80
C TYR A 166 -19.93 9.15 2.11
N LEU A 167 -19.38 10.30 1.74
CA LEU A 167 -20.10 11.59 1.87
C LEU A 167 -21.35 11.62 1.00
N ASP A 168 -21.28 11.15 -0.24
CA ASP A 168 -22.42 11.03 -1.16
C ASP A 168 -23.46 10.03 -0.63
N LEU A 169 -23.04 8.92 -0.02
CA LEU A 169 -23.94 8.01 0.67
C LEU A 169 -24.67 8.69 1.83
N GLN A 170 -23.96 9.45 2.66
CA GLN A 170 -24.56 10.20 3.77
C GLN A 170 -25.57 11.25 3.26
N ALA A 171 -25.24 11.94 2.18
CA ALA A 171 -26.11 12.92 1.53
C ALA A 171 -27.37 12.29 0.88
N GLY A 172 -27.33 10.98 0.56
CA GLY A 172 -28.42 10.26 -0.09
C GLY A 172 -28.34 10.27 -1.59
N ASN A 173 -27.20 10.64 -2.16
CA ASN A 173 -26.94 10.56 -3.60
C ASN A 173 -26.61 9.13 -4.05
N LEU A 174 -26.27 8.24 -3.11
CA LEU A 174 -26.02 6.82 -3.32
C LEU A 174 -26.91 5.96 -2.40
N ASP A 175 -27.23 4.75 -2.84
CA ASP A 175 -27.91 3.74 -2.04
C ASP A 175 -26.93 2.95 -1.17
N ALA A 176 -25.73 2.72 -1.69
CA ALA A 176 -24.66 1.95 -1.02
C ALA A 176 -23.28 2.37 -1.51
N VAL A 177 -22.26 2.02 -0.71
CA VAL A 177 -20.85 2.05 -1.12
C VAL A 177 -20.28 0.66 -0.87
N VAL A 178 -19.52 0.13 -1.83
CA VAL A 178 -18.80 -1.16 -1.67
C VAL A 178 -17.30 -0.88 -1.65
N HIS A 179 -16.64 -1.36 -0.60
CA HIS A 179 -15.19 -1.27 -0.47
C HIS A 179 -14.67 -2.38 0.45
N ASP A 180 -13.35 -2.42 0.61
CA ASP A 180 -12.66 -3.41 1.43
C ASP A 180 -13.06 -3.28 2.89
N SER A 181 -13.33 -4.42 3.51
CA SER A 181 -13.90 -4.52 4.85
C SER A 181 -13.17 -3.70 5.93
N PRO A 182 -11.82 -3.65 5.99
CA PRO A 182 -11.17 -2.88 7.03
C PRO A 182 -11.43 -1.36 6.90
N ASN A 183 -11.55 -0.84 5.67
CA ASN A 183 -11.84 0.57 5.44
C ASN A 183 -13.31 0.89 5.77
N VAL A 184 -14.26 0.07 5.31
CA VAL A 184 -15.70 0.23 5.63
C VAL A 184 -15.90 0.24 7.15
N LEU A 185 -15.35 -0.74 7.87
CA LEU A 185 -15.49 -0.86 9.33
C LEU A 185 -14.84 0.32 10.06
N TYR A 186 -13.68 0.76 9.58
CA TYR A 186 -13.02 1.93 10.15
C TYR A 186 -13.86 3.19 9.95
N TYR A 187 -14.36 3.44 8.74
CA TYR A 187 -15.19 4.61 8.44
C TYR A 187 -16.47 4.63 9.27
N VAL A 188 -17.18 3.51 9.34
CA VAL A 188 -18.40 3.36 10.16
C VAL A 188 -18.13 3.72 11.62
N LYS A 189 -17.00 3.27 12.16
CA LYS A 189 -16.62 3.49 13.56
C LYS A 189 -16.19 4.94 13.87
N THR A 190 -15.54 5.63 12.93
CA THR A 190 -14.86 6.90 13.20
C THR A 190 -15.56 8.11 12.59
N ALA A 191 -15.98 8.02 11.33
CA ALA A 191 -16.53 9.12 10.54
C ALA A 191 -18.01 8.90 10.14
N GLY A 192 -18.53 7.70 10.33
CA GLY A 192 -19.93 7.36 10.01
C GLY A 192 -20.96 8.05 10.89
N ASP A 193 -20.56 8.53 12.07
CA ASP A 193 -21.37 9.32 13.02
C ASP A 193 -22.76 8.70 13.28
N GLY A 194 -22.84 7.36 13.34
CA GLY A 194 -24.09 6.62 13.46
C GLY A 194 -25.04 6.69 12.25
N LYS A 195 -24.66 7.42 11.20
CA LYS A 195 -25.46 7.62 9.97
C LYS A 195 -25.29 6.50 8.96
N ILE A 196 -24.18 5.75 9.06
CA ILE A 196 -23.81 4.65 8.17
C ILE A 196 -23.57 3.39 8.99
N LYS A 197 -23.98 2.24 8.43
CA LYS A 197 -23.68 0.90 8.95
C LYS A 197 -23.08 0.02 7.86
N ALA A 198 -22.31 -0.98 8.28
CA ALA A 198 -21.81 -2.05 7.42
C ALA A 198 -22.82 -3.20 7.35
N VAL A 199 -22.96 -3.81 6.18
CA VAL A 199 -23.76 -5.01 5.94
C VAL A 199 -23.01 -5.93 4.97
N GLY A 200 -23.47 -7.19 4.80
CA GLY A 200 -22.84 -8.17 3.93
C GLY A 200 -21.68 -8.94 4.57
N GLU A 201 -21.55 -8.92 5.90
CA GLU A 201 -20.40 -9.54 6.62
C GLU A 201 -20.34 -11.07 6.48
N ASN A 202 -21.45 -11.72 6.15
CA ASN A 202 -21.51 -13.18 5.98
C ASN A 202 -21.23 -13.64 4.55
N ASP A 203 -21.07 -12.70 3.63
CA ASP A 203 -20.87 -12.97 2.21
C ASP A 203 -19.38 -12.78 1.87
N SER A 204 -18.48 -13.70 2.24
CA SER A 204 -17.07 -13.67 1.79
C SER A 204 -17.01 -13.90 0.27
N ILE A 205 -17.33 -12.85 -0.50
CA ILE A 205 -17.57 -12.95 -1.95
C ILE A 205 -16.31 -12.72 -2.78
N LEU A 206 -15.30 -12.05 -2.22
CA LEU A 206 -14.02 -11.78 -2.84
C LEU A 206 -12.92 -11.73 -1.76
N PRO A 207 -12.41 -12.89 -1.32
CA PRO A 207 -11.22 -12.90 -0.48
C PRO A 207 -10.09 -12.16 -1.18
N GLN A 208 -9.54 -11.16 -0.52
CA GLN A 208 -8.47 -10.33 -1.06
C GLN A 208 -7.21 -10.51 -0.21
N GLN A 209 -6.07 -10.54 -0.88
CA GLN A 209 -4.78 -10.48 -0.22
C GLN A 209 -4.02 -9.26 -0.74
N TYR A 210 -3.57 -8.39 0.17
CA TYR A 210 -2.77 -7.23 -0.19
C TYR A 210 -1.30 -7.59 -0.30
N GLY A 211 -0.63 -7.02 -1.30
CA GLY A 211 0.80 -7.11 -1.49
C GLY A 211 1.39 -5.75 -1.90
N PHE A 212 2.67 -5.57 -1.63
CA PHE A 212 3.43 -4.49 -2.25
C PHE A 212 3.63 -4.83 -3.72
N ALA A 213 3.36 -3.88 -4.60
CA ALA A 213 3.57 -4.07 -6.04
C ALA A 213 4.90 -3.44 -6.47
N MET A 214 5.62 -4.09 -7.37
CA MET A 214 6.89 -3.66 -7.95
C MET A 214 6.85 -3.72 -9.46
N GLN A 215 7.78 -3.05 -10.11
CA GLN A 215 8.02 -3.23 -11.54
C GLN A 215 8.16 -4.73 -11.88
N LYS A 216 7.73 -5.11 -13.08
CA LYS A 216 7.84 -6.51 -13.54
C LYS A 216 9.31 -6.95 -13.58
N ASN A 217 9.60 -8.15 -13.06
CA ASN A 217 10.94 -8.73 -12.89
C ASN A 217 11.85 -7.90 -11.96
N SER A 218 11.28 -7.27 -10.94
CA SER A 218 12.03 -6.45 -9.97
C SER A 218 12.90 -7.31 -9.06
N SER A 219 14.16 -6.93 -8.90
CA SER A 219 15.07 -7.52 -7.90
C SER A 219 14.69 -7.16 -6.45
N LEU A 220 13.72 -6.26 -6.25
CA LEU A 220 13.21 -5.89 -4.92
C LEU A 220 12.28 -6.97 -4.36
N THR A 221 11.56 -7.72 -5.21
CA THR A 221 10.59 -8.72 -4.77
C THR A 221 11.14 -9.71 -3.73
N PRO A 222 12.25 -10.44 -3.99
CA PRO A 222 12.79 -11.36 -3.00
C PRO A 222 13.32 -10.66 -1.74
N LYS A 223 13.82 -9.43 -1.85
CA LYS A 223 14.31 -8.66 -0.72
C LYS A 223 13.17 -8.21 0.20
N ILE A 224 12.06 -7.75 -0.37
CA ILE A 224 10.85 -7.37 0.37
C ILE A 224 10.25 -8.59 1.07
N ASN A 225 10.17 -9.75 0.39
CA ASN A 225 9.66 -10.98 0.99
C ASN A 225 10.53 -11.46 2.16
N ALA A 226 11.86 -11.44 2.01
CA ALA A 226 12.77 -11.79 3.11
C ALA A 226 12.59 -10.83 4.31
N ALA A 227 12.43 -9.53 4.05
CA ALA A 227 12.18 -8.54 5.11
C ALA A 227 10.83 -8.80 5.80
N LEU A 228 9.75 -9.06 5.05
CA LEU A 228 8.43 -9.41 5.61
C LEU A 228 8.50 -10.65 6.51
N GLN A 229 9.17 -11.71 6.07
CA GLN A 229 9.36 -12.92 6.87
C GLN A 229 10.12 -12.63 8.17
N ALA A 230 11.20 -11.84 8.10
CA ALA A 230 11.96 -11.44 9.28
C ALA A 230 11.12 -10.62 10.26
N LEU A 231 10.28 -9.68 9.78
CA LEU A 231 9.40 -8.88 10.62
C LEU A 231 8.27 -9.69 11.26
N ARG A 232 7.82 -10.76 10.61
CA ARG A 232 6.89 -11.73 11.19
C ARG A 232 7.56 -12.55 12.29
N ALA A 233 8.78 -13.03 12.04
CA ALA A 233 9.54 -13.87 12.98
C ALA A 233 9.94 -13.10 14.24
N ASP A 234 10.31 -11.81 14.13
CA ASP A 234 10.74 -11.01 15.28
C ASP A 234 9.56 -10.29 16.02
N GLY A 235 8.32 -10.52 15.57
CA GLY A 235 7.11 -9.97 16.18
C GLY A 235 6.83 -8.50 15.85
N THR A 236 7.65 -7.85 15.02
CA THR A 236 7.42 -6.44 14.60
C THR A 236 6.12 -6.31 13.83
N TYR A 237 5.85 -7.23 12.90
CA TYR A 237 4.59 -7.26 12.14
C TYR A 237 3.37 -7.35 13.08
N SER A 238 3.39 -8.23 14.07
CA SER A 238 2.31 -8.35 15.06
C SER A 238 2.07 -7.05 15.84
N LYS A 239 3.15 -6.36 16.23
CA LYS A 239 3.04 -5.07 16.94
C LYS A 239 2.37 -4.01 16.06
N ILE A 240 2.70 -3.96 14.77
CA ILE A 240 2.07 -3.03 13.81
C ILE A 240 0.59 -3.38 13.64
N CYS A 241 0.23 -4.67 13.50
CA CYS A 241 -1.17 -5.10 13.44
C CYS A 241 -1.98 -4.67 14.68
N VAL A 242 -1.43 -4.88 15.88
CA VAL A 242 -2.11 -4.49 17.13
C VAL A 242 -2.28 -2.97 17.22
N LYS A 243 -1.28 -2.21 16.78
CA LYS A 243 -1.37 -0.73 16.76
C LYS A 243 -2.54 -0.23 15.94
N TRP A 244 -2.77 -0.80 14.75
CA TRP A 244 -3.75 -0.28 13.81
C TRP A 244 -5.12 -0.96 13.87
N PHE A 245 -5.17 -2.24 14.23
CA PHE A 245 -6.41 -3.02 14.19
C PHE A 245 -6.85 -3.53 15.57
N ALA A 246 -6.10 -3.23 16.63
CA ALA A 246 -6.34 -3.70 18.02
C ALA A 246 -6.47 -5.23 18.14
N LYS A 247 -5.90 -5.98 17.19
CA LYS A 247 -5.94 -7.45 17.16
C LYS A 247 -4.67 -8.02 16.53
N GLN A 248 -4.34 -9.26 16.93
CA GLN A 248 -3.26 -10.01 16.30
C GLN A 248 -3.61 -10.35 14.84
N PRO A 249 -2.60 -10.46 13.95
CA PRO A 249 -2.81 -10.96 12.60
C PRO A 249 -3.37 -12.39 12.63
N LYS A 250 -4.28 -12.69 11.71
CA LYS A 250 -4.77 -14.04 11.48
C LYS A 250 -3.91 -14.76 10.45
#